data_04b0ebe2a7ccfda5f27a75768ad26360
#
_entry.id   04b0ebe2a7ccfda5f27a75768ad26360
#
_cell.length_a   1.000
_cell.length_b   1.000
_cell.length_c   1.000
_cell.angle_alpha   90.00
_cell.angle_beta   90.00
_cell.angle_gamma   90.00
#
_symmetry.space_group_name_H-M   'P 1'
#
loop_
_entity.id
_entity.type
_entity.pdbx_description
1 polymer ?
#
loop_
_entity_poly.entity_id
_entity_poly.type
_entity_poly.pdbx_seq_one_letter_code
_entity_poly.pdbx_strand_id
1 'polypeptide(L)'
;MQPFRYHVFVCDQQKPEGAPSCGAGGGLAVIEALRREVAAQGLESQVQVTACGSLGLCESGPNAVVYPEGTWYSGLTLADAPELVEEHFRNGRPVARLQRRDVGEVCAEMAANRDKRLAAVRAREASGALPDDLNERIRAFRQSRVILTALELDLFSVIGEGGAAADIAARIHADPRATEMLLHALASLQLVAKRDGVFHNSPVAARYFTAGSPHNARPGLLHTASLWKTWSTLTECVRSGTCAIPQELGERSSDWTQAFIAAMHRNAAERAAPLVAAVGAQGVRRMLDVGGGSGAYSIAFAAANPELEAYILDLAAVVPLAQRHIEQAGVAGRVHTRIGDLRTDHLGEGYDLVLVSAICHMLDEKENAHLIGRCYGALAPGGRLTIQDFILDPDKCSPQSAALFSLNMLVGTRAGASYSEPEYTAWMHAAGFTAIRRVHMPGPAGLMIGTRAA
;
A
#
# COMPACT_ATOMS: atom_id res chain seq x y z
N MET A 1 -7.72 29.64 -22.26
CA MET A 1 -8.38 29.96 -20.95
C MET A 1 -7.54 29.37 -19.87
N GLN A 2 -7.04 30.16 -18.93
CA GLN A 2 -6.26 29.65 -17.79
C GLN A 2 -7.24 29.36 -16.65
N PRO A 3 -7.20 28.16 -16.02
CA PRO A 3 -8.13 27.80 -14.95
C PRO A 3 -7.84 28.54 -13.64
N PHE A 4 -6.61 29.03 -13.45
CA PHE A 4 -6.18 29.78 -12.27
C PHE A 4 -5.57 31.12 -12.66
N ARG A 5 -5.67 32.12 -11.79
CA ARG A 5 -4.96 33.38 -11.95
C ARG A 5 -3.44 33.17 -11.81
N TYR A 6 -3.04 32.35 -10.84
CA TYR A 6 -1.65 31.98 -10.62
C TYR A 6 -1.47 30.46 -10.54
N HIS A 7 -0.46 29.96 -11.23
CA HIS A 7 0.02 28.61 -11.06
C HIS A 7 1.46 28.62 -10.53
N VAL A 8 1.62 28.14 -9.32
CA VAL A 8 2.88 28.18 -8.57
C VAL A 8 3.50 26.80 -8.59
N PHE A 9 4.64 26.64 -9.25
CA PHE A 9 5.44 25.41 -9.23
C PHE A 9 6.54 25.56 -8.19
N VAL A 10 6.54 24.68 -7.20
CA VAL A 10 7.55 24.66 -6.13
C VAL A 10 8.33 23.37 -6.22
N CYS A 11 9.66 23.48 -6.27
CA CYS A 11 10.54 22.32 -6.35
C CYS A 11 10.66 21.62 -5.00
N ASP A 12 10.40 20.30 -4.99
CA ASP A 12 10.61 19.41 -3.83
C ASP A 12 11.64 18.30 -4.13
N GLN A 13 12.39 18.43 -5.22
CA GLN A 13 13.37 17.43 -5.66
C GLN A 13 14.32 17.04 -4.55
N GLN A 14 14.31 15.75 -4.19
CA GLN A 14 15.34 15.14 -3.36
C GLN A 14 16.54 14.71 -4.21
N LYS A 15 17.75 14.81 -3.64
CA LYS A 15 18.98 14.29 -4.23
C LYS A 15 19.70 13.42 -3.21
N PRO A 16 20.69 12.61 -3.63
CA PRO A 16 21.49 11.83 -2.69
C PRO A 16 22.07 12.70 -1.57
N GLU A 17 22.29 12.07 -0.43
CA GLU A 17 22.81 12.74 0.78
C GLU A 17 24.10 13.53 0.49
N GLY A 18 24.15 14.76 0.97
CA GLY A 18 25.26 15.70 0.75
C GLY A 18 25.16 16.54 -0.53
N ALA A 19 24.21 16.27 -1.42
CA ALA A 19 23.99 17.09 -2.61
C ALA A 19 22.92 18.18 -2.37
N PRO A 20 23.17 19.46 -2.74
CA PRO A 20 22.17 20.52 -2.61
C PRO A 20 20.88 20.18 -3.35
N SER A 21 19.73 20.24 -2.65
CA SER A 21 18.43 20.00 -3.23
C SER A 21 17.34 20.79 -2.53
N CYS A 22 16.31 21.17 -3.27
CA CYS A 22 15.14 21.87 -2.69
C CYS A 22 14.42 21.02 -1.65
N GLY A 23 14.37 19.69 -1.85
CA GLY A 23 13.77 18.77 -0.89
C GLY A 23 14.52 18.76 0.45
N ALA A 24 15.87 18.66 0.45
CA ALA A 24 16.68 18.75 1.65
C ALA A 24 16.58 20.13 2.31
N GLY A 25 16.36 21.18 1.52
CA GLY A 25 16.11 22.55 2.00
C GLY A 25 14.68 22.81 2.53
N GLY A 26 13.81 21.79 2.57
CA GLY A 26 12.45 21.92 3.09
C GLY A 26 11.39 22.27 2.04
N GLY A 27 11.62 21.98 0.75
CA GLY A 27 10.69 22.31 -0.34
C GLY A 27 9.27 21.78 -0.13
N LEU A 28 9.11 20.53 0.34
CA LEU A 28 7.80 19.98 0.67
C LEU A 28 7.07 20.79 1.76
N ALA A 29 7.78 21.18 2.80
CA ALA A 29 7.20 21.97 3.89
C ALA A 29 6.77 23.37 3.42
N VAL A 30 7.51 23.98 2.49
CA VAL A 30 7.13 25.25 1.83
C VAL A 30 5.86 25.07 1.01
N ILE A 31 5.72 23.98 0.24
CA ILE A 31 4.50 23.64 -0.53
C ILE A 31 3.29 23.57 0.40
N GLU A 32 3.41 22.83 1.50
CA GLU A 32 2.33 22.67 2.47
C GLU A 32 1.96 23.98 3.16
N ALA A 33 2.95 24.81 3.47
CA ALA A 33 2.72 26.15 4.04
C ALA A 33 1.97 27.06 3.07
N LEU A 34 2.38 27.11 1.81
CA LEU A 34 1.71 27.88 0.76
C LEU A 34 0.27 27.40 0.54
N ARG A 35 0.03 26.09 0.48
CA ARG A 35 -1.33 25.53 0.31
C ARG A 35 -2.24 25.90 1.48
N ARG A 36 -1.73 25.80 2.71
CA ARG A 36 -2.49 26.19 3.91
C ARG A 36 -2.83 27.67 3.91
N GLU A 37 -1.88 28.51 3.54
CA GLU A 37 -2.10 29.96 3.51
C GLU A 37 -3.06 30.38 2.40
N VAL A 38 -2.94 29.78 1.21
CA VAL A 38 -3.90 29.98 0.10
C VAL A 38 -5.32 29.63 0.53
N ALA A 39 -5.50 28.50 1.24
CA ALA A 39 -6.79 28.07 1.76
C ALA A 39 -7.30 29.01 2.87
N ALA A 40 -6.44 29.38 3.81
CA ALA A 40 -6.78 30.31 4.90
C ALA A 40 -7.26 31.69 4.39
N GLN A 41 -6.74 32.10 3.24
CA GLN A 41 -7.12 33.37 2.62
C GLN A 41 -8.24 33.24 1.57
N GLY A 42 -8.81 32.04 1.33
CA GLY A 42 -9.91 31.81 0.38
C GLY A 42 -9.52 31.99 -1.09
N LEU A 43 -8.25 31.73 -1.43
CA LEU A 43 -7.71 31.93 -2.79
C LEU A 43 -7.61 30.63 -3.62
N GLU A 44 -8.15 29.51 -3.15
CA GLU A 44 -8.03 28.17 -3.76
C GLU A 44 -8.55 28.09 -5.21
N SER A 45 -9.56 28.91 -5.52
CA SER A 45 -10.07 28.99 -6.90
C SER A 45 -9.21 29.83 -7.85
N GLN A 46 -8.26 30.60 -7.31
CA GLN A 46 -7.43 31.53 -8.08
C GLN A 46 -5.95 31.09 -8.13
N VAL A 47 -5.49 30.30 -7.17
CA VAL A 47 -4.09 29.94 -6.98
C VAL A 47 -3.94 28.42 -6.87
N GLN A 48 -3.19 27.83 -7.79
CA GLN A 48 -2.82 26.41 -7.77
C GLN A 48 -1.35 26.27 -7.35
N VAL A 49 -1.09 25.59 -6.21
CA VAL A 49 0.28 25.26 -5.77
C VAL A 49 0.59 23.81 -6.11
N THR A 50 1.56 23.61 -7.00
CA THR A 50 1.96 22.29 -7.54
C THR A 50 3.39 21.99 -7.14
N ALA A 51 3.60 20.79 -6.56
CA ALA A 51 4.94 20.23 -6.40
C ALA A 51 5.54 19.87 -7.76
N CYS A 52 6.81 20.17 -7.97
CA CYS A 52 7.48 19.82 -9.21
C CYS A 52 8.90 19.29 -8.96
N GLY A 53 9.45 18.61 -9.96
CA GLY A 53 10.85 18.22 -9.98
C GLY A 53 11.80 19.42 -10.08
N SER A 54 13.10 19.14 -10.37
CA SER A 54 14.14 20.16 -10.35
C SER A 54 13.85 21.32 -11.32
N LEU A 55 13.83 22.53 -10.76
CA LEU A 55 13.81 23.78 -11.51
C LEU A 55 15.22 24.26 -11.95
N GLY A 56 16.26 23.47 -11.70
CA GLY A 56 17.63 23.76 -12.13
C GLY A 56 18.46 24.65 -11.20
N LEU A 57 17.87 25.20 -10.12
CA LEU A 57 18.49 26.15 -9.18
C LEU A 57 18.70 25.51 -7.79
N CYS A 58 19.24 24.28 -7.75
CA CYS A 58 19.23 23.47 -6.52
C CYS A 58 20.14 24.01 -5.40
N GLU A 59 21.17 24.79 -5.73
CA GLU A 59 22.10 25.38 -4.75
C GLU A 59 21.45 26.55 -3.97
N SER A 60 20.45 27.20 -4.56
CA SER A 60 19.73 28.36 -4.00
C SER A 60 18.30 28.03 -3.55
N GLY A 61 17.95 26.73 -3.42
CA GLY A 61 16.61 26.28 -3.06
C GLY A 61 16.24 26.41 -1.57
N PRO A 62 14.96 26.22 -1.23
CA PRO A 62 13.81 25.90 -2.10
C PRO A 62 13.43 27.00 -3.11
N ASN A 63 13.07 26.54 -4.33
CA ASN A 63 12.75 27.44 -5.44
C ASN A 63 11.29 27.30 -5.87
N ALA A 64 10.71 28.42 -6.32
CA ALA A 64 9.40 28.43 -6.95
C ALA A 64 9.38 29.33 -8.20
N VAL A 65 8.50 28.98 -9.14
CA VAL A 65 8.15 29.85 -10.27
C VAL A 65 6.64 30.05 -10.33
N VAL A 66 6.23 31.28 -10.54
CA VAL A 66 4.82 31.70 -10.58
C VAL A 66 4.46 32.10 -11.99
N TYR A 67 3.48 31.45 -12.58
CA TYR A 67 2.89 31.81 -13.85
C TYR A 67 1.56 32.53 -13.66
N PRO A 68 1.15 33.43 -14.60
CA PRO A 68 1.68 33.60 -15.96
C PRO A 68 2.92 34.49 -16.09
N GLU A 69 3.28 35.30 -15.06
CA GLU A 69 4.34 36.31 -15.17
C GLU A 69 5.74 35.73 -15.31
N GLY A 70 5.94 34.46 -14.93
CA GLY A 70 7.25 33.83 -14.89
C GLY A 70 8.14 34.38 -13.77
N THR A 71 7.55 34.75 -12.60
CA THR A 71 8.29 35.25 -11.46
C THR A 71 9.01 34.12 -10.73
N TRP A 72 10.34 34.23 -10.59
CA TRP A 72 11.20 33.24 -9.91
C TRP A 72 11.52 33.67 -8.49
N TYR A 73 11.35 32.75 -7.55
CA TYR A 73 11.72 32.90 -6.15
C TYR A 73 12.74 31.83 -5.74
N SER A 74 13.71 32.19 -4.90
CA SER A 74 14.75 31.29 -4.37
C SER A 74 14.92 31.47 -2.86
N GLY A 75 15.42 30.41 -2.20
CA GLY A 75 15.70 30.43 -0.76
C GLY A 75 14.43 30.55 0.09
N LEU A 76 13.33 29.99 -0.37
CA LEU A 76 12.04 30.08 0.32
C LEU A 76 12.08 29.32 1.65
N THR A 77 11.42 29.90 2.66
CA THR A 77 11.20 29.31 3.97
C THR A 77 9.71 29.23 4.30
N LEU A 78 9.35 28.52 5.35
CA LEU A 78 7.98 28.45 5.85
C LEU A 78 7.42 29.84 6.22
N ALA A 79 8.29 30.73 6.72
CA ALA A 79 7.94 32.09 7.16
C ALA A 79 7.57 32.99 5.97
N ASP A 80 7.96 32.67 4.76
CA ASP A 80 7.68 33.47 3.58
C ASP A 80 6.28 33.24 2.98
N ALA A 81 5.62 32.13 3.34
CA ALA A 81 4.34 31.76 2.76
C ALA A 81 3.23 32.82 2.98
N PRO A 82 3.03 33.42 4.18
CA PRO A 82 2.02 34.46 4.37
C PRO A 82 2.28 35.70 3.51
N GLU A 83 3.52 36.16 3.43
CA GLU A 83 3.90 37.35 2.65
C GLU A 83 3.71 37.11 1.14
N LEU A 84 4.12 35.91 0.65
CA LEU A 84 3.94 35.54 -0.77
C LEU A 84 2.46 35.48 -1.15
N VAL A 85 1.61 34.94 -0.30
CA VAL A 85 0.18 34.81 -0.58
C VAL A 85 -0.49 36.19 -0.53
N GLU A 86 -0.21 37.03 0.49
CA GLU A 86 -0.81 38.35 0.64
C GLU A 86 -0.30 39.27 -0.47
N GLU A 87 1.02 39.43 -0.64
CA GLU A 87 1.57 40.42 -1.54
C GLU A 87 1.47 39.99 -3.02
N HIS A 88 1.88 38.77 -3.36
CA HIS A 88 1.90 38.37 -4.75
C HIS A 88 0.55 37.81 -5.23
N PHE A 89 -0.02 36.84 -4.51
CA PHE A 89 -1.19 36.16 -5.05
C PHE A 89 -2.49 36.94 -4.86
N ARG A 90 -2.63 37.68 -3.76
CA ARG A 90 -3.79 38.55 -3.53
C ARG A 90 -3.63 39.89 -4.23
N ASN A 91 -2.52 40.58 -3.95
CA ASN A 91 -2.33 41.97 -4.35
C ASN A 91 -1.62 42.13 -5.71
N GLY A 92 -1.10 41.05 -6.32
CA GLY A 92 -0.42 41.08 -7.62
C GLY A 92 0.97 41.75 -7.57
N ARG A 93 1.58 41.85 -6.40
CA ARG A 93 2.90 42.51 -6.19
C ARG A 93 3.95 41.46 -5.81
N PRO A 94 4.86 41.08 -6.72
CA PRO A 94 5.92 40.15 -6.42
C PRO A 94 6.77 40.61 -5.22
N VAL A 95 7.14 39.66 -4.34
CA VAL A 95 7.95 39.90 -3.13
C VAL A 95 9.41 40.11 -3.52
N ALA A 96 9.82 41.35 -3.58
CA ALA A 96 11.10 41.81 -4.13
C ALA A 96 12.36 41.18 -3.49
N ARG A 97 12.34 40.89 -2.19
CA ARG A 97 13.47 40.29 -1.46
C ARG A 97 13.73 38.85 -1.79
N LEU A 98 12.71 38.13 -2.27
CA LEU A 98 12.76 36.72 -2.64
C LEU A 98 12.93 36.51 -4.13
N GLN A 99 12.67 37.55 -4.92
CA GLN A 99 12.60 37.49 -6.38
C GLN A 99 13.99 37.43 -7.00
N ARG A 100 14.20 36.49 -7.90
CA ARG A 100 15.32 36.47 -8.84
C ARG A 100 14.92 37.32 -10.05
N ARG A 101 15.47 38.54 -10.14
CA ARG A 101 15.07 39.54 -11.15
C ARG A 101 15.86 39.44 -12.44
N ASP A 102 17.10 38.98 -12.38
CA ASP A 102 17.93 38.81 -13.58
C ASP A 102 17.71 37.44 -14.22
N VAL A 103 16.94 37.43 -15.29
CA VAL A 103 16.65 36.19 -16.05
C VAL A 103 17.92 35.63 -16.69
N GLY A 104 18.88 36.46 -17.05
CA GLY A 104 20.16 36.03 -17.60
C GLY A 104 20.97 35.23 -16.58
N GLU A 105 21.06 35.73 -15.33
CA GLU A 105 21.70 34.98 -14.24
C GLU A 105 20.99 33.65 -13.94
N VAL A 106 19.66 33.63 -13.90
CA VAL A 106 18.88 32.42 -13.70
C VAL A 106 19.16 31.41 -14.81
N CYS A 107 19.14 31.82 -16.07
CA CYS A 107 19.44 30.96 -17.22
C CYS A 107 20.89 30.45 -17.18
N ALA A 108 21.85 31.26 -16.83
CA ALA A 108 23.27 30.89 -16.72
C ALA A 108 23.48 29.86 -15.61
N GLU A 109 22.87 30.07 -14.42
CA GLU A 109 22.92 29.11 -13.30
C GLU A 109 22.29 27.76 -13.68
N MET A 110 21.11 27.79 -14.32
CA MET A 110 20.43 26.57 -14.80
C MET A 110 21.29 25.82 -15.82
N ALA A 111 21.92 26.52 -16.76
CA ALA A 111 22.83 25.91 -17.74
C ALA A 111 24.05 25.28 -17.06
N ALA A 112 24.70 25.98 -16.17
CA ALA A 112 25.85 25.48 -15.41
C ALA A 112 25.50 24.25 -14.59
N ASN A 113 24.36 24.24 -13.89
CA ASN A 113 23.88 23.12 -13.11
C ASN A 113 23.51 21.92 -13.99
N ARG A 114 22.90 22.15 -15.16
CA ARG A 114 22.65 21.11 -16.15
C ARG A 114 23.96 20.47 -16.63
N ASP A 115 24.94 21.28 -16.99
CA ASP A 115 26.22 20.81 -17.52
C ASP A 115 27.01 20.04 -16.45
N LYS A 116 27.04 20.53 -15.20
CA LYS A 116 27.58 19.78 -14.03
C LYS A 116 26.90 18.40 -13.90
N ARG A 117 25.56 18.37 -13.99
CA ARG A 117 24.82 17.11 -13.91
C ARG A 117 25.15 16.14 -15.04
N LEU A 118 25.19 16.63 -16.27
CA LEU A 118 25.56 15.82 -17.44
C LEU A 118 26.99 15.29 -17.35
N ALA A 119 27.92 16.12 -16.88
CA ALA A 119 29.31 15.71 -16.65
C ALA A 119 29.40 14.63 -15.56
N ALA A 120 28.65 14.77 -14.46
CA ALA A 120 28.58 13.77 -13.39
C ALA A 120 27.97 12.44 -13.87
N VAL A 121 26.91 12.48 -14.69
CA VAL A 121 26.31 11.28 -15.29
C VAL A 121 27.31 10.56 -16.19
N ARG A 122 28.00 11.30 -17.10
CA ARG A 122 29.03 10.73 -18.00
C ARG A 122 30.21 10.14 -17.23
N ALA A 123 30.69 10.84 -16.20
CA ALA A 123 31.78 10.35 -15.37
C ALA A 123 31.38 9.06 -14.63
N ARG A 124 30.15 8.96 -14.18
CA ARG A 124 29.62 7.78 -13.53
C ARG A 124 29.47 6.61 -14.51
N GLU A 125 28.88 6.85 -15.68
CA GLU A 125 28.79 5.84 -16.74
C GLU A 125 30.18 5.30 -17.12
N ALA A 126 31.16 6.20 -17.26
CA ALA A 126 32.53 5.81 -17.53
C ALA A 126 33.22 5.04 -16.39
N SER A 127 32.79 5.25 -15.14
CA SER A 127 33.35 4.53 -13.97
C SER A 127 32.79 3.12 -13.79
N GLY A 128 31.71 2.74 -14.52
CA GLY A 128 31.01 1.48 -14.33
C GLY A 128 30.24 1.39 -13.01
N ALA A 129 30.05 2.50 -12.28
CA ALA A 129 29.29 2.53 -11.05
C ALA A 129 27.80 2.31 -11.34
N LEU A 130 27.12 1.56 -10.46
CA LEU A 130 25.68 1.36 -10.55
C LEU A 130 24.94 2.70 -10.48
N PRO A 131 23.86 2.90 -11.27
CA PRO A 131 22.94 4.01 -11.09
C PRO A 131 22.44 4.13 -9.65
N ASP A 132 22.27 5.37 -9.14
CA ASP A 132 21.88 5.59 -7.74
C ASP A 132 20.54 4.94 -7.41
N ASP A 133 19.56 5.09 -8.30
CA ASP A 133 18.24 4.49 -8.13
C ASP A 133 18.27 2.96 -8.10
N LEU A 134 19.12 2.33 -8.91
CA LEU A 134 19.30 0.88 -8.88
C LEU A 134 20.01 0.43 -7.60
N ASN A 135 21.04 1.16 -7.18
CA ASN A 135 21.76 0.89 -5.93
C ASN A 135 20.84 1.07 -4.69
N GLU A 136 19.99 2.10 -4.70
CA GLU A 136 18.96 2.30 -3.65
C GLU A 136 17.95 1.15 -3.62
N ARG A 137 17.42 0.73 -4.77
CA ARG A 137 16.49 -0.41 -4.86
C ARG A 137 17.10 -1.71 -4.31
N ILE A 138 18.36 -1.99 -4.65
CA ILE A 138 19.07 -3.17 -4.15
C ILE A 138 19.22 -3.12 -2.62
N ARG A 139 19.40 -1.93 -2.05
CA ARG A 139 19.61 -1.73 -0.60
C ARG A 139 18.34 -1.42 0.20
N ALA A 140 17.19 -1.25 -0.45
CA ALA A 140 15.92 -0.87 0.19
C ALA A 140 15.48 -1.84 1.29
N PHE A 141 15.91 -3.11 1.21
CA PHE A 141 15.63 -4.12 2.23
C PHE A 141 16.07 -3.72 3.64
N ARG A 142 17.10 -2.85 3.78
CA ARG A 142 17.61 -2.39 5.08
C ARG A 142 16.57 -1.59 5.83
N GLN A 143 15.90 -0.65 5.16
CA GLN A 143 14.85 0.17 5.76
C GLN A 143 13.67 -0.70 6.21
N SER A 144 13.23 -1.61 5.33
CA SER A 144 12.17 -2.56 5.67
C SER A 144 12.54 -3.41 6.88
N ARG A 145 13.78 -3.94 6.93
CA ARG A 145 14.22 -4.79 8.04
C ARG A 145 14.30 -4.02 9.37
N VAL A 146 14.78 -2.77 9.36
CA VAL A 146 14.80 -1.89 10.54
C VAL A 146 13.40 -1.70 11.11
N ILE A 147 12.42 -1.37 10.26
CA ILE A 147 11.03 -1.17 10.67
C ILE A 147 10.44 -2.47 11.22
N LEU A 148 10.59 -3.57 10.49
CA LEU A 148 10.05 -4.88 10.91
C LEU A 148 10.66 -5.36 12.22
N THR A 149 11.97 -5.16 12.44
CA THR A 149 12.63 -5.48 13.69
C THR A 149 12.06 -4.68 14.86
N ALA A 150 11.83 -3.38 14.67
CA ALA A 150 11.20 -2.54 15.70
C ALA A 150 9.78 -3.00 16.04
N LEU A 151 9.02 -3.47 15.03
CA LEU A 151 7.69 -4.05 15.24
C LEU A 151 7.74 -5.41 15.92
N GLU A 152 8.68 -6.28 15.58
CA GLU A 152 8.90 -7.58 16.26
C GLU A 152 9.18 -7.39 17.74
N LEU A 153 10.03 -6.42 18.10
CA LEU A 153 10.40 -6.07 19.46
C LEU A 153 9.33 -5.25 20.21
N ASP A 154 8.22 -4.90 19.57
CA ASP A 154 7.20 -3.97 20.08
C ASP A 154 7.79 -2.62 20.58
N LEU A 155 8.85 -2.18 19.90
CA LEU A 155 9.66 -1.06 20.33
C LEU A 155 8.87 0.24 20.48
N PHE A 156 7.94 0.50 19.56
CA PHE A 156 7.11 1.71 19.58
C PHE A 156 6.15 1.78 20.77
N SER A 157 5.57 0.63 21.19
CA SER A 157 4.77 0.58 22.43
C SER A 157 5.64 0.78 23.66
N VAL A 158 6.86 0.25 23.64
CA VAL A 158 7.82 0.37 24.74
C VAL A 158 8.36 1.81 24.85
N ILE A 159 8.61 2.52 23.77
CA ILE A 159 8.98 3.95 23.80
C ILE A 159 7.89 4.76 24.54
N GLY A 160 6.60 4.52 24.23
CA GLY A 160 5.49 5.24 24.88
C GLY A 160 5.63 6.75 24.77
N GLU A 161 5.58 7.42 25.93
CA GLU A 161 5.75 8.89 26.05
C GLU A 161 7.21 9.35 25.89
N GLY A 162 8.17 8.40 25.90
CA GLY A 162 9.60 8.65 25.71
C GLY A 162 10.48 7.83 26.65
N GLY A 163 11.73 7.64 26.25
CA GLY A 163 12.71 6.90 27.07
C GLY A 163 14.14 7.04 26.57
N ALA A 164 15.10 6.89 27.48
CA ALA A 164 16.51 6.76 27.12
C ALA A 164 16.77 5.35 26.52
N ALA A 165 17.75 5.23 25.63
CA ALA A 165 18.05 3.99 24.94
C ALA A 165 18.29 2.81 25.91
N ALA A 166 18.98 3.05 27.02
CA ALA A 166 19.27 2.01 28.02
C ALA A 166 17.99 1.49 28.72
N ASP A 167 17.05 2.41 29.04
CA ASP A 167 15.78 2.03 29.68
C ASP A 167 14.87 1.26 28.72
N ILE A 168 14.84 1.69 27.45
CA ILE A 168 14.11 0.99 26.40
C ILE A 168 14.70 -0.42 26.20
N ALA A 169 16.02 -0.54 26.11
CA ALA A 169 16.72 -1.82 25.96
C ALA A 169 16.40 -2.79 27.11
N ALA A 170 16.42 -2.31 28.34
CA ALA A 170 16.07 -3.13 29.52
C ALA A 170 14.62 -3.66 29.42
N ARG A 171 13.68 -2.83 28.96
CA ARG A 171 12.25 -3.20 28.83
C ARG A 171 11.98 -4.22 27.72
N ILE A 172 12.78 -4.22 26.66
CA ILE A 172 12.68 -5.22 25.57
C ILE A 172 13.65 -6.38 25.75
N HIS A 173 14.37 -6.47 26.87
CA HIS A 173 15.39 -7.48 27.16
C HIS A 173 16.47 -7.60 26.08
N ALA A 174 16.98 -6.45 25.59
CA ALA A 174 17.95 -6.36 24.51
C ALA A 174 19.24 -5.64 24.95
N ASP A 175 20.28 -5.76 24.13
CA ASP A 175 21.53 -5.04 24.35
C ASP A 175 21.36 -3.53 24.20
N PRO A 176 21.84 -2.71 25.17
CA PRO A 176 21.64 -1.26 25.13
C PRO A 176 22.28 -0.57 23.91
N ARG A 177 23.49 -0.99 23.53
CA ARG A 177 24.20 -0.42 22.38
C ARG A 177 23.48 -0.74 21.06
N ALA A 178 23.06 -1.99 20.87
CA ALA A 178 22.33 -2.41 19.67
C ALA A 178 20.95 -1.71 19.58
N THR A 179 20.27 -1.56 20.72
CA THR A 179 19.00 -0.83 20.79
C THR A 179 19.19 0.64 20.42
N GLU A 180 20.23 1.30 20.91
CA GLU A 180 20.52 2.69 20.54
C GLU A 180 20.81 2.84 19.04
N MET A 181 21.55 1.91 18.44
CA MET A 181 21.78 1.90 16.98
C MET A 181 20.47 1.75 16.20
N LEU A 182 19.56 0.88 16.64
CA LEU A 182 18.25 0.70 16.03
C LEU A 182 17.40 1.99 16.16
N LEU A 183 17.38 2.62 17.33
CA LEU A 183 16.67 3.88 17.58
C LEU A 183 17.22 5.03 16.71
N HIS A 184 18.54 5.13 16.53
CA HIS A 184 19.13 6.11 15.62
C HIS A 184 18.73 5.86 14.16
N ALA A 185 18.69 4.60 13.72
CA ALA A 185 18.21 4.24 12.39
C ALA A 185 16.74 4.62 12.19
N LEU A 186 15.88 4.34 13.19
CA LEU A 186 14.46 4.75 13.17
C LEU A 186 14.30 6.28 13.18
N ALA A 187 15.19 7.01 13.86
CA ALA A 187 15.19 8.47 13.84
C ALA A 187 15.56 9.01 12.45
N SER A 188 16.54 8.40 11.78
CA SER A 188 16.88 8.77 10.39
C SER A 188 15.73 8.48 9.40
N LEU A 189 14.87 7.51 9.71
CA LEU A 189 13.65 7.20 8.96
C LEU A 189 12.43 8.03 9.42
N GLN A 190 12.60 9.01 10.33
CA GLN A 190 11.56 9.88 10.85
C GLN A 190 10.40 9.15 11.57
N LEU A 191 10.65 7.92 12.03
CA LEU A 191 9.68 7.15 12.82
C LEU A 191 9.82 7.40 14.33
N VAL A 192 10.98 7.91 14.75
CA VAL A 192 11.31 8.30 16.11
C VAL A 192 12.03 9.63 16.08
N ALA A 193 11.92 10.44 17.11
CA ALA A 193 12.68 11.68 17.31
C ALA A 193 13.55 11.55 18.56
N LYS A 194 14.82 12.02 18.50
CA LYS A 194 15.70 12.12 19.67
C LYS A 194 15.76 13.59 20.14
N ARG A 195 15.42 13.85 21.41
CA ARG A 195 15.48 15.16 22.05
C ARG A 195 16.14 15.01 23.42
N ASP A 196 17.19 15.73 23.69
CA ASP A 196 17.92 15.71 24.96
C ASP A 196 18.25 14.28 25.47
N GLY A 197 18.65 13.39 24.55
CA GLY A 197 18.98 12.01 24.86
C GLY A 197 17.79 11.04 25.00
N VAL A 198 16.56 11.55 24.93
CA VAL A 198 15.31 10.79 25.03
C VAL A 198 14.72 10.57 23.64
N PHE A 199 14.28 9.34 23.39
CA PHE A 199 13.61 8.95 22.15
C PHE A 199 12.10 9.01 22.30
N HIS A 200 11.41 9.59 21.33
CA HIS A 200 9.96 9.74 21.26
C HIS A 200 9.43 9.21 19.94
N ASN A 201 8.26 8.59 19.94
CA ASN A 201 7.58 8.20 18.71
C ASN A 201 7.23 9.41 17.85
N SER A 202 7.35 9.30 16.53
CA SER A 202 6.72 10.26 15.64
C SER A 202 5.18 10.12 15.70
N PRO A 203 4.40 11.14 15.29
CA PRO A 203 2.93 11.05 15.25
C PRO A 203 2.43 9.85 14.43
N VAL A 204 3.11 9.51 13.34
CA VAL A 204 2.81 8.35 12.50
C VAL A 204 3.07 7.05 13.26
N ALA A 205 4.23 6.91 13.88
CA ALA A 205 4.58 5.70 14.63
C ALA A 205 3.65 5.51 15.85
N ALA A 206 3.37 6.57 16.60
CA ALA A 206 2.43 6.54 17.72
C ALA A 206 1.03 6.10 17.28
N ARG A 207 0.55 6.57 16.14
CA ARG A 207 -0.78 6.23 15.62
C ARG A 207 -0.88 4.79 15.11
N TYR A 208 0.12 4.30 14.38
CA TYR A 208 -0.01 3.04 13.64
C TYR A 208 0.74 1.86 14.25
N PHE A 209 1.69 2.08 15.15
CA PHE A 209 2.59 1.01 15.61
C PHE A 209 2.54 0.74 17.11
N THR A 210 1.77 1.51 17.89
CA THR A 210 1.62 1.29 19.34
C THR A 210 0.41 0.43 19.67
N ALA A 211 0.53 -0.46 20.64
CA ALA A 211 -0.52 -1.39 21.04
C ALA A 211 -1.81 -0.70 21.53
N GLY A 212 -1.70 0.47 22.18
CA GLY A 212 -2.84 1.23 22.69
C GLY A 212 -3.59 2.06 21.65
N SER A 213 -3.12 2.12 20.39
CA SER A 213 -3.77 2.89 19.35
C SER A 213 -4.95 2.13 18.73
N PRO A 214 -6.11 2.79 18.51
CA PRO A 214 -7.23 2.19 17.76
C PRO A 214 -6.87 1.91 16.29
N HIS A 215 -5.80 2.53 15.77
CA HIS A 215 -5.29 2.34 14.42
C HIS A 215 -4.08 1.40 14.35
N ASN A 216 -3.78 0.64 15.42
CA ASN A 216 -2.62 -0.22 15.49
C ASN A 216 -2.54 -1.20 14.31
N ALA A 217 -1.53 -1.03 13.44
CA ALA A 217 -1.26 -1.85 12.27
C ALA A 217 -0.28 -3.01 12.55
N ARG A 218 0.40 -2.98 13.72
CA ARG A 218 1.45 -3.95 14.05
C ARG A 218 1.05 -5.42 13.86
N PRO A 219 -0.13 -5.90 14.29
CA PRO A 219 -0.49 -7.31 14.10
C PRO A 219 -0.44 -7.77 12.64
N GLY A 220 -0.93 -6.95 11.71
CA GLY A 220 -0.85 -7.23 10.27
C GLY A 220 0.58 -7.16 9.72
N LEU A 221 1.39 -6.23 10.22
CA LEU A 221 2.77 -6.05 9.80
C LEU A 221 3.71 -7.14 10.33
N LEU A 222 3.37 -7.80 11.43
CA LEU A 222 4.09 -9.00 11.91
C LEU A 222 3.96 -10.16 10.91
N HIS A 223 2.83 -10.27 10.20
CA HIS A 223 2.75 -11.21 9.08
C HIS A 223 3.77 -10.86 7.99
N THR A 224 3.91 -9.58 7.62
CA THR A 224 4.95 -9.14 6.68
C THR A 224 6.35 -9.48 7.19
N ALA A 225 6.62 -9.31 8.49
CA ALA A 225 7.89 -9.70 9.07
C ALA A 225 8.16 -11.22 8.96
N SER A 226 7.12 -12.05 9.11
CA SER A 226 7.25 -13.50 8.97
C SER A 226 7.62 -13.96 7.55
N LEU A 227 7.25 -13.18 6.53
CA LEU A 227 7.61 -13.45 5.14
C LEU A 227 9.12 -13.32 4.87
N TRP A 228 9.87 -12.66 5.73
CA TRP A 228 11.32 -12.48 5.55
C TRP A 228 12.05 -13.79 5.35
N LYS A 229 11.67 -14.81 6.12
CA LYS A 229 12.29 -16.15 6.06
C LYS A 229 12.03 -16.82 4.70
N THR A 230 10.80 -16.77 4.21
CA THR A 230 10.44 -17.40 2.93
C THR A 230 11.04 -16.63 1.75
N TRP A 231 11.03 -15.30 1.78
CA TRP A 231 11.67 -14.48 0.74
C TRP A 231 13.19 -14.66 0.66
N SER A 232 13.86 -15.00 1.76
CA SER A 232 15.30 -15.31 1.73
C SER A 232 15.62 -16.58 0.94
N THR A 233 14.64 -17.44 0.68
CA THR A 233 14.79 -18.66 -0.15
C THR A 233 14.44 -18.46 -1.63
N LEU A 234 14.12 -17.23 -2.07
CA LEU A 234 13.65 -16.96 -3.43
C LEU A 234 14.56 -17.54 -4.53
N THR A 235 15.88 -17.44 -4.37
CA THR A 235 16.84 -17.99 -5.35
C THR A 235 16.70 -19.50 -5.48
N GLU A 236 16.49 -20.22 -4.37
CA GLU A 236 16.26 -21.66 -4.35
C GLU A 236 14.92 -22.01 -5.00
N CYS A 237 13.86 -21.28 -4.65
CA CYS A 237 12.54 -21.47 -5.22
C CYS A 237 12.50 -21.26 -6.75
N VAL A 238 13.22 -20.24 -7.25
CA VAL A 238 13.35 -20.01 -8.70
C VAL A 238 14.08 -21.18 -9.41
N ARG A 239 15.06 -21.79 -8.74
CA ARG A 239 15.79 -22.95 -9.30
C ARG A 239 14.98 -24.23 -9.30
N SER A 240 14.18 -24.44 -8.24
CA SER A 240 13.38 -25.66 -8.05
C SER A 240 11.99 -25.61 -8.68
N GLY A 241 11.47 -24.39 -8.93
CA GLY A 241 10.10 -24.17 -9.41
C GLY A 241 9.02 -24.30 -8.33
N THR A 242 9.40 -24.41 -7.05
CA THR A 242 8.46 -24.57 -5.93
C THR A 242 9.04 -23.93 -4.65
N CYS A 243 8.19 -23.76 -3.62
CA CYS A 243 8.64 -23.24 -2.34
C CYS A 243 9.65 -24.19 -1.65
N ALA A 244 10.69 -23.59 -1.05
CA ALA A 244 11.72 -24.35 -0.33
C ALA A 244 11.21 -24.92 1.02
N ILE A 245 10.22 -24.27 1.62
CA ILE A 245 9.63 -24.63 2.92
C ILE A 245 8.11 -24.75 2.75
N PRO A 246 7.61 -25.92 2.27
CA PRO A 246 6.18 -26.11 2.11
C PRO A 246 5.49 -26.12 3.47
N GLN A 247 4.51 -25.25 3.67
CA GLN A 247 3.63 -25.25 4.83
C GLN A 247 2.21 -24.88 4.39
N GLU A 248 1.28 -25.80 4.51
CA GLU A 248 -0.13 -25.50 4.27
C GLU A 248 -0.75 -24.79 5.47
N LEU A 249 -1.82 -24.03 5.24
CA LEU A 249 -2.52 -23.27 6.29
C LEU A 249 -2.96 -24.17 7.46
N GLY A 250 -3.44 -25.39 7.15
CA GLY A 250 -3.88 -26.36 8.16
C GLY A 250 -2.76 -26.98 8.99
N GLU A 251 -1.51 -26.84 8.59
CA GLU A 251 -0.33 -27.38 9.30
C GLU A 251 0.33 -26.35 10.24
N ARG A 252 -0.18 -25.10 10.22
CA ARG A 252 0.37 -23.99 11.02
C ARG A 252 -0.19 -23.99 12.43
N SER A 253 0.56 -23.41 13.39
CA SER A 253 0.10 -23.29 14.77
C SER A 253 -1.18 -22.45 14.87
N SER A 254 -1.98 -22.71 15.90
CA SER A 254 -3.21 -21.94 16.18
C SER A 254 -2.93 -20.44 16.31
N ASP A 255 -1.83 -20.07 16.98
CA ASP A 255 -1.46 -18.67 17.19
C ASP A 255 -1.09 -17.98 15.88
N TRP A 256 -0.39 -18.68 14.99
CA TRP A 256 -0.09 -18.15 13.66
C TRP A 256 -1.37 -17.96 12.84
N THR A 257 -2.27 -18.97 12.84
CA THR A 257 -3.55 -18.90 12.12
C THR A 257 -4.40 -17.75 12.64
N GLN A 258 -4.48 -17.56 13.95
CA GLN A 258 -5.21 -16.45 14.56
C GLN A 258 -4.64 -15.09 14.14
N ALA A 259 -3.32 -14.91 14.23
CA ALA A 259 -2.65 -13.68 13.80
C ALA A 259 -2.85 -13.39 12.31
N PHE A 260 -2.74 -14.42 11.47
CA PHE A 260 -2.96 -14.33 10.03
C PHE A 260 -4.39 -13.91 9.70
N ILE A 261 -5.40 -14.59 10.27
CA ILE A 261 -6.82 -14.26 10.02
C ILE A 261 -7.17 -12.86 10.54
N ALA A 262 -6.60 -12.43 11.67
CA ALA A 262 -6.80 -11.08 12.17
C ALA A 262 -6.21 -10.01 11.22
N ALA A 263 -5.01 -10.28 10.65
CA ALA A 263 -4.40 -9.42 9.65
C ALA A 263 -5.24 -9.36 8.35
N MET A 264 -5.72 -10.51 7.89
CA MET A 264 -6.57 -10.61 6.69
C MET A 264 -7.92 -9.94 6.91
N HIS A 265 -8.51 -10.06 8.11
CA HIS A 265 -9.75 -9.36 8.47
C HIS A 265 -9.62 -7.85 8.28
N ARG A 266 -8.56 -7.25 8.82
CA ARG A 266 -8.31 -5.81 8.69
C ARG A 266 -8.18 -5.40 7.23
N ASN A 267 -7.36 -6.12 6.45
CA ASN A 267 -7.16 -5.84 5.03
C ASN A 267 -8.45 -5.98 4.23
N ALA A 268 -9.29 -6.97 4.54
CA ALA A 268 -10.57 -7.18 3.90
C ALA A 268 -11.60 -6.13 4.30
N ALA A 269 -11.67 -5.76 5.58
CA ALA A 269 -12.62 -4.76 6.08
C ALA A 269 -12.45 -3.39 5.39
N GLU A 270 -11.19 -2.96 5.16
CA GLU A 270 -10.89 -1.72 4.43
C GLU A 270 -11.39 -1.73 2.98
N ARG A 271 -11.44 -2.92 2.36
CA ARG A 271 -11.83 -3.12 0.94
C ARG A 271 -13.27 -3.57 0.76
N ALA A 272 -13.96 -3.90 1.84
CA ALA A 272 -15.28 -4.54 1.77
C ALA A 272 -16.33 -3.63 1.15
N ALA A 273 -16.43 -2.37 1.57
CA ALA A 273 -17.41 -1.43 1.00
C ALA A 273 -17.19 -1.15 -0.50
N PRO A 274 -15.97 -0.86 -0.99
CA PRO A 274 -15.70 -0.77 -2.42
C PRO A 274 -16.05 -2.05 -3.20
N LEU A 275 -15.78 -3.24 -2.64
CA LEU A 275 -16.11 -4.51 -3.29
C LEU A 275 -17.61 -4.69 -3.39
N VAL A 276 -18.37 -4.49 -2.32
CA VAL A 276 -19.82 -4.57 -2.32
C VAL A 276 -20.45 -3.59 -3.33
N ALA A 277 -19.91 -2.37 -3.42
CA ALA A 277 -20.37 -1.38 -4.39
C ALA A 277 -20.11 -1.82 -5.84
N ALA A 278 -18.94 -2.43 -6.12
CA ALA A 278 -18.55 -2.88 -7.47
C ALA A 278 -19.31 -4.13 -7.93
N VAL A 279 -19.59 -5.05 -7.02
CA VAL A 279 -20.32 -6.31 -7.29
C VAL A 279 -21.83 -6.08 -7.28
N GLY A 280 -22.34 -5.27 -6.35
CA GLY A 280 -23.77 -5.06 -6.10
C GLY A 280 -24.38 -6.16 -5.23
N ALA A 281 -24.97 -5.73 -4.11
CA ALA A 281 -25.68 -6.63 -3.19
C ALA A 281 -27.19 -6.75 -3.48
N GLN A 282 -27.73 -5.84 -4.29
CA GLN A 282 -29.17 -5.79 -4.60
C GLN A 282 -29.63 -7.06 -5.33
N GLY A 283 -30.75 -7.64 -4.88
CA GLY A 283 -31.32 -8.85 -5.46
C GLY A 283 -30.60 -10.16 -5.11
N VAL A 284 -29.48 -10.10 -4.38
CA VAL A 284 -28.77 -11.30 -3.89
C VAL A 284 -29.46 -11.78 -2.62
N ARG A 285 -30.03 -12.97 -2.66
CA ARG A 285 -30.65 -13.62 -1.48
C ARG A 285 -29.73 -14.63 -0.81
N ARG A 286 -28.97 -15.38 -1.63
CA ARG A 286 -28.06 -16.42 -1.14
C ARG A 286 -26.67 -16.22 -1.69
N MET A 287 -25.70 -16.05 -0.81
CA MET A 287 -24.29 -15.88 -1.14
C MET A 287 -23.45 -17.02 -0.56
N LEU A 288 -22.49 -17.52 -1.33
CA LEU A 288 -21.43 -18.40 -0.84
C LEU A 288 -20.09 -17.65 -0.88
N ASP A 289 -19.35 -17.67 0.22
CA ASP A 289 -18.00 -17.11 0.37
C ASP A 289 -17.02 -18.30 0.53
N VAL A 290 -16.29 -18.62 -0.53
CA VAL A 290 -15.43 -19.80 -0.58
C VAL A 290 -14.04 -19.43 -0.07
N GLY A 291 -13.65 -20.03 1.06
CA GLY A 291 -12.43 -19.63 1.78
C GLY A 291 -12.57 -18.23 2.36
N GLY A 292 -13.75 -17.91 2.91
CA GLY A 292 -14.10 -16.54 3.33
C GLY A 292 -13.35 -16.02 4.56
N GLY A 293 -12.44 -16.79 5.14
CA GLY A 293 -11.55 -16.37 6.21
C GLY A 293 -12.33 -15.87 7.44
N SER A 294 -12.16 -14.59 7.76
CA SER A 294 -12.86 -13.94 8.87
C SER A 294 -14.31 -13.56 8.57
N GLY A 295 -14.78 -13.74 7.33
CA GLY A 295 -16.11 -13.36 6.89
C GLY A 295 -16.32 -11.85 6.64
N ALA A 296 -15.26 -11.06 6.55
CA ALA A 296 -15.38 -9.60 6.41
C ALA A 296 -16.24 -9.18 5.21
N TYR A 297 -16.12 -9.85 4.07
CA TYR A 297 -16.94 -9.56 2.89
C TYR A 297 -18.37 -10.01 3.08
N SER A 298 -18.61 -11.23 3.59
CA SER A 298 -19.95 -11.74 3.89
C SER A 298 -20.70 -10.83 4.87
N ILE A 299 -20.02 -10.32 5.91
CA ILE A 299 -20.55 -9.34 6.86
C ILE A 299 -20.95 -8.04 6.13
N ALA A 300 -20.09 -7.54 5.25
CA ALA A 300 -20.36 -6.31 4.50
C ALA A 300 -21.54 -6.46 3.51
N PHE A 301 -21.63 -7.59 2.81
CA PHE A 301 -22.78 -7.89 1.95
C PHE A 301 -24.09 -7.99 2.75
N ALA A 302 -24.07 -8.67 3.90
CA ALA A 302 -25.24 -8.79 4.80
C ALA A 302 -25.65 -7.44 5.41
N ALA A 303 -24.71 -6.55 5.65
CA ALA A 303 -25.00 -5.18 6.09
C ALA A 303 -25.62 -4.32 4.97
N ALA A 304 -25.18 -4.50 3.72
CA ALA A 304 -25.67 -3.77 2.56
C ALA A 304 -27.03 -4.27 2.04
N ASN A 305 -27.39 -5.52 2.33
CA ASN A 305 -28.66 -6.11 1.93
C ASN A 305 -29.29 -6.91 3.09
N PRO A 306 -30.39 -6.41 3.71
CA PRO A 306 -31.05 -7.08 4.83
C PRO A 306 -31.69 -8.45 4.51
N GLU A 307 -31.97 -8.73 3.23
CA GLU A 307 -32.56 -9.99 2.78
C GLU A 307 -31.52 -11.07 2.43
N LEU A 308 -30.22 -10.73 2.48
CA LEU A 308 -29.14 -11.64 2.09
C LEU A 308 -28.80 -12.60 3.22
N GLU A 309 -28.73 -13.89 2.89
CA GLU A 309 -28.09 -14.93 3.68
C GLU A 309 -26.75 -15.31 3.06
N ALA A 310 -25.67 -15.23 3.85
CA ALA A 310 -24.33 -15.60 3.44
C ALA A 310 -23.86 -16.88 4.11
N TYR A 311 -23.18 -17.71 3.37
CA TYR A 311 -22.59 -18.97 3.83
C TYR A 311 -21.08 -18.92 3.59
N ILE A 312 -20.29 -19.02 4.65
CA ILE A 312 -18.83 -19.03 4.59
C ILE A 312 -18.36 -20.48 4.67
N LEU A 313 -17.68 -20.96 3.65
CA LEU A 313 -16.99 -22.26 3.66
C LEU A 313 -15.52 -22.04 3.97
N ASP A 314 -15.02 -22.61 5.06
CA ASP A 314 -13.59 -22.53 5.40
C ASP A 314 -13.15 -23.72 6.27
N LEU A 315 -11.85 -23.85 6.50
CA LEU A 315 -11.25 -24.92 7.30
C LEU A 315 -11.68 -24.85 8.77
N ALA A 316 -11.67 -26.01 9.44
CA ALA A 316 -12.05 -26.15 10.85
C ALA A 316 -11.29 -25.19 11.80
N ALA A 317 -10.04 -24.88 11.50
CA ALA A 317 -9.23 -23.95 12.30
C ALA A 317 -9.64 -22.48 12.12
N VAL A 318 -10.31 -22.13 11.00
CA VAL A 318 -10.68 -20.74 10.63
C VAL A 318 -12.09 -20.43 11.06
N VAL A 319 -13.02 -21.37 10.94
CA VAL A 319 -14.47 -21.16 11.24
C VAL A 319 -14.74 -20.52 12.61
N PRO A 320 -14.09 -20.93 13.73
CA PRO A 320 -14.34 -20.28 15.03
C PRO A 320 -13.90 -18.80 15.05
N LEU A 321 -12.93 -18.41 14.22
CA LEU A 321 -12.47 -17.03 14.10
C LEU A 321 -13.51 -16.19 13.34
N ALA A 322 -14.07 -16.74 12.24
CA ALA A 322 -15.15 -16.11 11.50
C ALA A 322 -16.38 -15.88 12.37
N GLN A 323 -16.79 -16.89 13.15
CA GLN A 323 -17.95 -16.80 14.05
C GLN A 323 -17.84 -15.63 15.02
N ARG A 324 -16.66 -15.41 15.63
CA ARG A 324 -16.43 -14.27 16.52
C ARG A 324 -16.65 -12.91 15.83
N HIS A 325 -16.16 -12.75 14.60
CA HIS A 325 -16.38 -11.51 13.83
C HIS A 325 -17.85 -11.32 13.43
N ILE A 326 -18.55 -12.39 13.06
CA ILE A 326 -19.96 -12.39 12.71
C ILE A 326 -20.83 -11.98 13.92
N GLU A 327 -20.54 -12.53 15.10
CA GLU A 327 -21.20 -12.17 16.37
C GLU A 327 -20.95 -10.71 16.73
N GLN A 328 -19.70 -10.25 16.67
CA GLN A 328 -19.32 -8.85 16.92
C GLN A 328 -20.02 -7.86 15.98
N ALA A 329 -20.25 -8.27 14.73
CA ALA A 329 -20.96 -7.47 13.73
C ALA A 329 -22.50 -7.52 13.88
N GLY A 330 -23.04 -8.38 14.76
CA GLY A 330 -24.48 -8.49 15.00
C GLY A 330 -25.27 -9.11 13.83
N VAL A 331 -24.62 -9.90 12.96
CA VAL A 331 -25.24 -10.50 11.76
C VAL A 331 -25.35 -12.03 11.82
N ALA A 332 -25.18 -12.65 12.99
CA ALA A 332 -25.19 -14.09 13.18
C ALA A 332 -26.49 -14.81 12.72
N GLY A 333 -27.62 -14.09 12.65
CA GLY A 333 -28.86 -14.62 12.12
C GLY A 333 -28.90 -14.79 10.60
N ARG A 334 -27.93 -14.24 9.86
CA ARG A 334 -27.93 -14.22 8.39
C ARG A 334 -26.57 -14.59 7.77
N VAL A 335 -25.51 -14.64 8.55
CA VAL A 335 -24.18 -15.07 8.10
C VAL A 335 -23.80 -16.35 8.83
N HIS A 336 -23.70 -17.41 8.07
CA HIS A 336 -23.50 -18.77 8.56
C HIS A 336 -22.12 -19.29 8.17
N THR A 337 -21.55 -20.15 8.99
CA THR A 337 -20.27 -20.81 8.69
C THR A 337 -20.44 -22.30 8.45
N ARG A 338 -19.66 -22.87 7.55
CA ARG A 338 -19.58 -24.28 7.27
C ARG A 338 -18.11 -24.72 7.20
N ILE A 339 -17.76 -25.76 7.94
CA ILE A 339 -16.44 -26.38 7.85
C ILE A 339 -16.37 -27.19 6.55
N GLY A 340 -15.28 -27.02 5.78
CA GLY A 340 -15.01 -27.81 4.59
C GLY A 340 -13.74 -27.36 3.86
N ASP A 341 -13.21 -28.26 3.05
CA ASP A 341 -12.09 -27.96 2.14
C ASP A 341 -12.63 -27.58 0.76
N LEU A 342 -12.31 -26.38 0.33
CA LEU A 342 -12.70 -25.86 -0.98
C LEU A 342 -12.22 -26.74 -2.15
N ARG A 343 -11.21 -27.59 -1.96
CA ARG A 343 -10.69 -28.49 -2.99
C ARG A 343 -11.56 -29.72 -3.18
N THR A 344 -12.14 -30.26 -2.12
CA THR A 344 -12.79 -31.59 -2.11
C THR A 344 -14.27 -31.55 -1.77
N ASP A 345 -14.69 -30.69 -0.83
CA ASP A 345 -16.02 -30.74 -0.27
C ASP A 345 -17.06 -30.04 -1.15
N HIS A 346 -18.29 -30.55 -1.17
CA HIS A 346 -19.40 -29.99 -1.95
C HIS A 346 -19.66 -28.53 -1.59
N LEU A 347 -19.74 -27.64 -2.57
CA LEU A 347 -19.95 -26.21 -2.34
C LEU A 347 -21.39 -25.85 -1.97
N GLY A 348 -22.36 -26.73 -2.23
CA GLY A 348 -23.80 -26.44 -2.15
C GLY A 348 -24.35 -26.00 -3.49
N GLU A 349 -25.63 -25.56 -3.51
CA GLU A 349 -26.35 -25.20 -4.73
C GLU A 349 -27.28 -24.00 -4.52
N GLY A 350 -27.67 -23.34 -5.60
CA GLY A 350 -28.70 -22.32 -5.62
C GLY A 350 -28.26 -20.99 -5.03
N TYR A 351 -26.99 -20.61 -5.22
CA TYR A 351 -26.49 -19.30 -4.83
C TYR A 351 -26.67 -18.27 -5.94
N ASP A 352 -27.08 -17.08 -5.59
CA ASP A 352 -27.15 -15.93 -6.51
C ASP A 352 -25.76 -15.30 -6.73
N LEU A 353 -24.89 -15.43 -5.71
CA LEU A 353 -23.53 -14.93 -5.73
C LEU A 353 -22.57 -15.94 -5.09
N VAL A 354 -21.50 -16.27 -5.78
CA VAL A 354 -20.34 -16.95 -5.22
C VAL A 354 -19.17 -16.00 -5.24
N LEU A 355 -18.56 -15.77 -4.07
CA LEU A 355 -17.33 -15.00 -3.92
C LEU A 355 -16.15 -15.95 -3.66
N VAL A 356 -15.06 -15.72 -4.38
CA VAL A 356 -13.77 -16.39 -4.18
C VAL A 356 -12.74 -15.25 -4.01
N SER A 357 -12.32 -15.00 -2.78
CA SER A 357 -11.46 -13.86 -2.49
C SER A 357 -10.13 -14.28 -1.91
N ALA A 358 -9.02 -13.91 -2.57
CA ALA A 358 -7.66 -14.20 -2.15
C ALA A 358 -7.39 -15.73 -1.99
N ILE A 359 -7.91 -16.52 -2.90
CA ILE A 359 -7.81 -17.98 -2.92
C ILE A 359 -7.09 -18.46 -4.17
N CYS A 360 -7.47 -17.97 -5.36
CA CYS A 360 -6.98 -18.51 -6.62
C CYS A 360 -5.45 -18.45 -6.73
N HIS A 361 -4.83 -17.45 -6.14
CA HIS A 361 -3.38 -17.31 -6.15
C HIS A 361 -2.65 -18.42 -5.35
N MET A 362 -3.32 -19.16 -4.47
CA MET A 362 -2.74 -20.27 -3.72
C MET A 362 -2.78 -21.61 -4.48
N LEU A 363 -3.58 -21.68 -5.53
CA LEU A 363 -3.88 -22.88 -6.30
C LEU A 363 -3.10 -22.88 -7.62
N ASP A 364 -2.85 -24.06 -8.18
CA ASP A 364 -2.34 -24.17 -9.54
C ASP A 364 -3.43 -23.92 -10.60
N GLU A 365 -3.06 -23.91 -11.89
CA GLU A 365 -3.98 -23.67 -13.01
C GLU A 365 -5.11 -24.71 -13.08
N LYS A 366 -4.81 -25.98 -12.81
CA LYS A 366 -5.79 -27.08 -12.86
C LYS A 366 -6.76 -27.00 -11.68
N GLU A 367 -6.24 -26.72 -10.50
CA GLU A 367 -7.03 -26.53 -9.29
C GLU A 367 -7.97 -25.31 -9.46
N ASN A 368 -7.48 -24.20 -10.05
CA ASN A 368 -8.29 -23.03 -10.33
C ASN A 368 -9.41 -23.33 -11.35
N ALA A 369 -9.09 -23.97 -12.46
CA ALA A 369 -10.10 -24.37 -13.45
C ALA A 369 -11.17 -25.28 -12.82
N HIS A 370 -10.75 -26.23 -11.97
CA HIS A 370 -11.65 -27.13 -11.25
C HIS A 370 -12.55 -26.37 -10.25
N LEU A 371 -11.97 -25.48 -9.42
CA LEU A 371 -12.71 -24.68 -8.46
C LEU A 371 -13.76 -23.79 -9.15
N ILE A 372 -13.37 -23.12 -10.25
CA ILE A 372 -14.27 -22.25 -11.03
C ILE A 372 -15.44 -23.06 -11.61
N GLY A 373 -15.17 -24.28 -12.11
CA GLY A 373 -16.23 -25.20 -12.57
C GLY A 373 -17.18 -25.61 -11.46
N ARG A 374 -16.68 -25.87 -10.26
CA ARG A 374 -17.52 -26.18 -9.09
C ARG A 374 -18.35 -24.97 -8.64
N CYS A 375 -17.77 -23.77 -8.68
CA CYS A 375 -18.50 -22.52 -8.42
C CYS A 375 -19.64 -22.32 -9.42
N TYR A 376 -19.43 -22.65 -10.70
CA TYR A 376 -20.50 -22.64 -11.72
C TYR A 376 -21.65 -23.57 -11.34
N GLY A 377 -21.35 -24.80 -10.91
CA GLY A 377 -22.36 -25.76 -10.45
C GLY A 377 -23.16 -25.28 -9.22
N ALA A 378 -22.50 -24.56 -8.32
CA ALA A 378 -23.11 -24.06 -7.09
C ALA A 378 -24.08 -22.86 -7.30
N LEU A 379 -23.89 -22.11 -8.39
CA LEU A 379 -24.74 -20.95 -8.70
C LEU A 379 -26.12 -21.35 -9.20
N ALA A 380 -27.14 -20.57 -8.88
CA ALA A 380 -28.41 -20.58 -9.56
C ALA A 380 -28.29 -20.06 -11.01
N PRO A 381 -29.20 -20.42 -11.94
CA PRO A 381 -29.27 -19.77 -13.24
C PRO A 381 -29.37 -18.26 -13.09
N GLY A 382 -28.58 -17.50 -13.85
CA GLY A 382 -28.42 -16.04 -13.72
C GLY A 382 -27.55 -15.57 -12.54
N GLY A 383 -27.08 -16.49 -11.70
CA GLY A 383 -26.17 -16.18 -10.59
C GLY A 383 -24.76 -15.79 -11.07
N ARG A 384 -23.99 -15.15 -10.20
CA ARG A 384 -22.69 -14.55 -10.53
C ARG A 384 -21.56 -15.15 -9.72
N LEU A 385 -20.43 -15.45 -10.37
CA LEU A 385 -19.14 -15.68 -9.73
C LEU A 385 -18.37 -14.36 -9.68
N THR A 386 -17.85 -14.01 -8.53
CA THR A 386 -16.88 -12.93 -8.34
C THR A 386 -15.59 -13.49 -7.76
N ILE A 387 -14.50 -13.32 -8.47
CA ILE A 387 -13.15 -13.66 -8.01
C ILE A 387 -12.44 -12.34 -7.71
N GLN A 388 -11.96 -12.17 -6.48
CA GLN A 388 -11.08 -11.06 -6.10
C GLN A 388 -9.67 -11.59 -5.92
N ASP A 389 -8.72 -11.06 -6.70
CA ASP A 389 -7.32 -11.48 -6.57
C ASP A 389 -6.35 -10.43 -7.12
N PHE A 390 -5.04 -10.70 -7.01
CA PHE A 390 -3.95 -9.93 -7.61
C PHE A 390 -3.82 -10.28 -9.10
N ILE A 391 -4.67 -9.65 -9.91
CA ILE A 391 -4.84 -10.00 -11.32
C ILE A 391 -3.78 -9.28 -12.16
N LEU A 392 -3.00 -10.05 -12.92
CA LEU A 392 -2.03 -9.55 -13.88
C LEU A 392 -2.71 -9.08 -15.18
N ASP A 393 -2.09 -8.12 -15.83
CA ASP A 393 -2.40 -7.76 -17.21
C ASP A 393 -1.91 -8.86 -18.18
N PRO A 394 -2.33 -8.85 -19.46
CA PRO A 394 -1.97 -9.91 -20.39
C PRO A 394 -0.47 -10.14 -20.59
N ASP A 395 0.35 -9.10 -20.41
CA ASP A 395 1.82 -9.19 -20.50
C ASP A 395 2.49 -9.85 -19.27
N LYS A 396 1.73 -10.07 -18.19
CA LYS A 396 2.18 -10.59 -16.88
C LYS A 396 3.24 -9.74 -16.18
N CYS A 397 3.53 -8.54 -16.68
CA CYS A 397 4.49 -7.61 -16.09
C CYS A 397 3.81 -6.51 -15.26
N SER A 398 2.54 -6.30 -15.45
CA SER A 398 1.72 -5.26 -14.83
C SER A 398 0.49 -5.86 -14.13
N PRO A 399 -0.02 -5.22 -13.09
CA PRO A 399 0.65 -4.21 -12.28
C PRO A 399 1.82 -4.79 -11.48
N GLN A 400 2.81 -3.96 -11.15
CA GLN A 400 4.01 -4.38 -10.40
C GLN A 400 3.66 -5.13 -9.10
N SER A 401 2.63 -4.69 -8.38
CA SER A 401 2.18 -5.32 -7.14
C SER A 401 1.75 -6.78 -7.35
N ALA A 402 1.05 -7.09 -8.42
CA ALA A 402 0.62 -8.45 -8.74
C ALA A 402 1.81 -9.32 -9.21
N ALA A 403 2.74 -8.75 -9.99
CA ALA A 403 3.94 -9.46 -10.42
C ALA A 403 4.85 -9.83 -9.22
N LEU A 404 5.05 -8.90 -8.28
CA LEU A 404 5.79 -9.18 -7.04
C LEU A 404 5.04 -10.16 -6.13
N PHE A 405 3.71 -10.08 -6.08
CA PHE A 405 2.90 -11.00 -5.31
C PHE A 405 2.95 -12.43 -5.88
N SER A 406 3.12 -12.59 -7.18
CA SER A 406 3.35 -13.92 -7.80
C SER A 406 4.60 -14.59 -7.22
N LEU A 407 5.68 -13.84 -6.99
CA LEU A 407 6.87 -14.37 -6.31
C LEU A 407 6.61 -14.66 -4.82
N ASN A 408 5.74 -13.90 -4.16
CA ASN A 408 5.32 -14.23 -2.81
C ASN A 408 4.60 -15.60 -2.76
N MET A 409 3.83 -15.93 -3.78
CA MET A 409 3.21 -17.25 -3.91
C MET A 409 4.24 -18.34 -4.19
N LEU A 410 5.22 -18.09 -5.05
CA LEU A 410 6.30 -19.03 -5.32
C LEU A 410 7.09 -19.41 -4.06
N VAL A 411 7.39 -18.43 -3.19
CA VAL A 411 8.15 -18.70 -1.95
C VAL A 411 7.29 -19.24 -0.81
N GLY A 412 5.96 -19.10 -0.88
CA GLY A 412 5.03 -19.44 0.19
C GLY A 412 4.10 -20.62 -0.07
N THR A 413 3.99 -21.09 -1.31
CA THR A 413 3.07 -22.17 -1.73
C THR A 413 3.76 -23.17 -2.64
N ARG A 414 3.13 -24.33 -2.85
CA ARG A 414 3.68 -25.36 -3.74
C ARG A 414 3.66 -24.95 -5.22
N ALA A 415 2.57 -24.32 -5.68
CA ALA A 415 2.34 -24.05 -7.09
C ALA A 415 1.48 -22.81 -7.36
N GLY A 416 1.22 -22.00 -6.33
CA GLY A 416 0.45 -20.77 -6.46
C GLY A 416 1.18 -19.69 -7.23
N ALA A 417 0.41 -18.79 -7.85
CA ALA A 417 0.89 -17.66 -8.63
C ALA A 417 -0.18 -16.57 -8.72
N SER A 418 0.20 -15.36 -9.14
CA SER A 418 -0.77 -14.41 -9.67
C SER A 418 -1.09 -14.77 -11.11
N TYR A 419 -2.37 -14.76 -11.46
CA TYR A 419 -2.85 -15.09 -12.79
C TYR A 419 -3.34 -13.85 -13.53
N SER A 420 -3.25 -13.91 -14.85
CA SER A 420 -3.67 -12.81 -15.73
C SER A 420 -5.17 -12.84 -16.05
N GLU A 421 -5.69 -11.70 -16.48
CA GLU A 421 -7.07 -11.60 -16.96
C GLU A 421 -7.42 -12.64 -18.06
N PRO A 422 -6.56 -12.89 -19.09
CA PRO A 422 -6.83 -13.94 -20.06
C PRO A 422 -6.94 -15.34 -19.46
N GLU A 423 -6.12 -15.69 -18.45
CA GLU A 423 -6.19 -17.01 -17.79
C GLU A 423 -7.52 -17.18 -17.04
N TYR A 424 -7.89 -16.20 -16.21
CA TYR A 424 -9.20 -16.22 -15.53
C TYR A 424 -10.35 -16.31 -16.55
N THR A 425 -10.28 -15.52 -17.62
CA THR A 425 -11.30 -15.51 -18.68
C THR A 425 -11.43 -16.88 -19.34
N ALA A 426 -10.31 -17.54 -19.63
CA ALA A 426 -10.29 -18.87 -20.23
C ALA A 426 -10.92 -19.93 -19.31
N TRP A 427 -10.57 -19.93 -18.01
CA TRP A 427 -11.15 -20.87 -17.04
C TRP A 427 -12.65 -20.64 -16.84
N MET A 428 -13.08 -19.39 -16.74
CA MET A 428 -14.49 -19.05 -16.61
C MET A 428 -15.29 -19.42 -17.87
N HIS A 429 -14.75 -19.18 -19.06
CA HIS A 429 -15.37 -19.61 -20.31
C HIS A 429 -15.49 -21.13 -20.39
N ALA A 430 -14.44 -21.86 -20.07
CA ALA A 430 -14.43 -23.32 -20.05
C ALA A 430 -15.47 -23.90 -19.07
N ALA A 431 -15.74 -23.20 -17.96
CA ALA A 431 -16.78 -23.56 -17.00
C ALA A 431 -18.21 -23.21 -17.47
N GLY A 432 -18.39 -22.40 -18.54
CA GLY A 432 -19.69 -22.01 -19.09
C GLY A 432 -20.18 -20.63 -18.68
N PHE A 433 -19.37 -19.81 -18.00
CA PHE A 433 -19.73 -18.44 -17.66
C PHE A 433 -19.83 -17.55 -18.89
N THR A 434 -20.75 -16.61 -18.84
CA THR A 434 -20.98 -15.56 -19.83
C THR A 434 -20.78 -14.18 -19.19
N ALA A 435 -20.79 -13.12 -20.01
CA ALA A 435 -20.62 -11.72 -19.55
C ALA A 435 -19.38 -11.53 -18.63
N ILE A 436 -18.30 -12.24 -18.95
CA ILE A 436 -17.06 -12.20 -18.18
C ILE A 436 -16.42 -10.81 -18.37
N ARG A 437 -16.05 -10.19 -17.25
CA ARG A 437 -15.42 -8.87 -17.24
C ARG A 437 -14.46 -8.71 -16.08
N ARG A 438 -13.39 -7.94 -16.30
CA ARG A 438 -12.52 -7.43 -15.25
C ARG A 438 -13.06 -6.13 -14.68
N VAL A 439 -12.94 -5.93 -13.37
CA VAL A 439 -13.21 -4.65 -12.70
C VAL A 439 -11.96 -4.24 -11.92
N HIS A 440 -11.44 -3.08 -12.26
CA HIS A 440 -10.32 -2.50 -11.52
C HIS A 440 -10.82 -1.94 -10.19
N MET A 441 -10.10 -2.26 -9.12
CA MET A 441 -10.42 -1.81 -7.77
C MET A 441 -9.34 -0.85 -7.26
N PRO A 442 -9.65 0.03 -6.31
CA PRO A 442 -8.62 0.74 -5.56
C PRO A 442 -7.68 -0.25 -4.84
N GLY A 443 -6.37 -0.05 -4.98
CA GLY A 443 -5.35 -0.92 -4.38
C GLY A 443 -4.87 -2.03 -5.32
N PRO A 444 -4.19 -3.07 -4.77
CA PRO A 444 -3.46 -4.05 -5.59
C PRO A 444 -4.32 -5.19 -6.14
N ALA A 445 -5.55 -5.38 -5.65
CA ALA A 445 -6.45 -6.46 -6.08
C ALA A 445 -7.47 -5.94 -7.11
N GLY A 446 -7.89 -6.81 -8.02
CA GLY A 446 -8.97 -6.58 -8.98
C GLY A 446 -10.07 -7.64 -8.85
N LEU A 447 -11.12 -7.51 -9.66
CA LEU A 447 -12.20 -8.51 -9.71
C LEU A 447 -12.31 -9.10 -11.12
N MET A 448 -12.60 -10.41 -11.19
CA MET A 448 -13.19 -11.07 -12.37
C MET A 448 -14.61 -11.44 -12.04
N ILE A 449 -15.56 -11.05 -12.86
CA ILE A 449 -16.99 -11.31 -12.65
C ILE A 449 -17.52 -12.01 -13.90
N GLY A 450 -18.23 -13.12 -13.71
CA GLY A 450 -18.93 -13.83 -14.76
C GLY A 450 -20.31 -14.30 -14.30
N THR A 451 -21.22 -14.48 -15.23
CA THR A 451 -22.61 -14.87 -14.96
C THR A 451 -22.87 -16.28 -15.46
N ARG A 452 -23.52 -17.13 -14.66
CA ARG A 452 -24.09 -18.41 -15.12
C ARG A 452 -25.29 -18.10 -16.03
N ALA A 453 -25.34 -18.72 -17.21
CA ALA A 453 -26.49 -18.59 -18.10
C ALA A 453 -27.81 -18.95 -17.38
N ALA A 454 -28.90 -18.27 -17.78
CA ALA A 454 -30.25 -18.47 -17.22
C ALA A 454 -30.85 -19.83 -17.65
#